data_e94d0255de7e27d3f4bad998b5c690ec
#
_entry.id   e94d0255de7e27d3f4bad998b5c690ec
#
_cell.length_a   1.000
_cell.length_b   1.000
_cell.length_c   1.000
_cell.angle_alpha   90.00
_cell.angle_beta   90.00
_cell.angle_gamma   90.00
#
_symmetry.space_group_name_H-M   'P 1'
#
loop_
_entity.id
_entity.type
_entity.pdbx_description
1 polymer ?
#
loop_
_entity_poly.entity_id
_entity_poly.type
_entity_poly.pdbx_seq_one_letter_code
_entity_poly.pdbx_strand_id
1 'polypeptide(L)'
;MEKELNIAAILKDKPQGTKLYDLLYNVDVELDTISTTDTETVVWCTNETDNNTTCHRGYSEFGTIRGCPDGLQILLPSKEMRDWRKFDWKNGDVLVSNDGDSRIIFKGFSKDDYTIFEGKHWISVSKKRYISRLDMQNTQDYHIEDDKDAVQTYINTIEERLDGKLNLETFEIEKQPKFKDGDILYVKTKLGSEYIMINKLSEEVKTAFYVACNLSSKKIYWNQIHSVCRDEEIGILRQVTDYEKSQLFVALAKKGKVWDSEKKQIVDLKPKWITPKPFDRVITRNAYDNIWTANIFSHMDSYGNYVTIGCVGGYPYCIPYNEETAHLIGTTDEWKGGE
;
A
#
# COMPACT_ATOMS: atom_id res chain seq x y z
N MET A 1 24.02 11.76 -34.90
CA MET A 1 25.17 11.55 -34.02
C MET A 1 24.64 10.84 -32.79
N GLU A 2 25.02 9.58 -32.60
CA GLU A 2 24.73 8.92 -31.33
C GLU A 2 25.42 9.71 -30.21
N LYS A 3 24.70 9.96 -29.14
CA LYS A 3 25.20 10.65 -27.97
C LYS A 3 26.27 9.76 -27.34
N GLU A 4 27.49 10.25 -27.23
CA GLU A 4 28.60 9.52 -26.63
C GLU A 4 28.24 9.09 -25.20
N LEU A 5 28.42 7.81 -24.86
CA LEU A 5 27.98 7.23 -23.61
C LEU A 5 28.89 7.68 -22.46
N ASN A 6 28.34 8.35 -21.46
CA ASN A 6 29.11 8.83 -20.31
C ASN A 6 29.34 7.70 -19.29
N ILE A 7 30.55 7.13 -19.32
CA ILE A 7 30.95 6.00 -18.45
C ILE A 7 31.03 6.39 -16.98
N ALA A 8 31.50 7.62 -16.72
CA ALA A 8 31.54 8.11 -15.34
C ALA A 8 30.15 8.18 -14.71
N ALA A 9 29.13 8.56 -15.50
CA ALA A 9 27.75 8.58 -15.02
C ALA A 9 27.22 7.17 -14.70
N ILE A 10 27.57 6.16 -15.52
CA ILE A 10 27.20 4.75 -15.28
C ILE A 10 27.88 4.21 -14.03
N LEU A 11 29.16 4.53 -13.84
CA LEU A 11 29.96 4.04 -12.74
C LEU A 11 29.69 4.76 -11.41
N LYS A 12 29.03 5.91 -11.42
CA LYS A 12 28.75 6.70 -10.22
C LYS A 12 27.97 5.93 -9.14
N ASP A 13 27.07 5.06 -9.58
CA ASP A 13 26.21 4.26 -8.69
C ASP A 13 26.77 2.86 -8.43
N LYS A 14 27.98 2.56 -8.94
CA LYS A 14 28.64 1.27 -8.73
C LYS A 14 29.58 1.36 -7.52
N PRO A 15 29.70 0.28 -6.74
CA PRO A 15 30.60 0.27 -5.57
C PRO A 15 32.06 0.36 -5.97
N GLN A 16 32.89 0.93 -5.08
CA GLN A 16 34.35 0.82 -5.18
C GLN A 16 34.73 -0.66 -5.23
N GLY A 17 35.76 -1.01 -6.02
CA GLY A 17 36.14 -2.40 -6.28
C GLY A 17 35.35 -3.07 -7.42
N THR A 18 34.41 -2.36 -8.08
CA THR A 18 33.74 -2.88 -9.29
C THR A 18 34.79 -3.29 -10.31
N LYS A 19 34.73 -4.55 -10.76
CA LYS A 19 35.65 -5.10 -11.74
C LYS A 19 35.40 -4.48 -13.11
N LEU A 20 36.47 -4.08 -13.77
CA LEU A 20 36.50 -3.46 -15.10
C LEU A 20 37.69 -4.02 -15.85
N TYR A 21 37.84 -3.64 -17.11
CA TYR A 21 38.95 -4.10 -17.97
C TYR A 21 39.57 -2.97 -18.76
N ASP A 22 40.90 -2.88 -18.72
CA ASP A 22 41.69 -1.97 -19.53
C ASP A 22 42.17 -2.68 -20.79
N LEU A 23 41.59 -2.31 -21.92
CA LEU A 23 41.92 -2.90 -23.23
C LEU A 23 43.35 -2.57 -23.70
N LEU A 24 43.89 -1.39 -23.36
CA LEU A 24 45.20 -0.95 -23.80
C LEU A 24 46.29 -1.79 -23.15
N TYR A 25 46.17 -2.03 -21.85
CA TYR A 25 47.18 -2.79 -21.10
C TYR A 25 46.84 -4.27 -20.98
N ASN A 26 45.65 -4.67 -21.43
CA ASN A 26 45.12 -6.03 -21.37
C ASN A 26 45.12 -6.58 -19.93
N VAL A 27 44.60 -5.79 -18.99
CA VAL A 27 44.54 -6.13 -17.56
C VAL A 27 43.16 -5.83 -16.96
N ASP A 28 42.81 -6.62 -15.97
CA ASP A 28 41.67 -6.32 -15.10
C ASP A 28 42.02 -5.16 -14.18
N VAL A 29 41.10 -4.23 -14.00
CA VAL A 29 41.19 -3.08 -13.10
C VAL A 29 39.99 -3.00 -12.21
N GLU A 30 40.09 -2.35 -11.08
CA GLU A 30 39.01 -2.11 -10.14
C GLU A 30 38.68 -0.63 -10.06
N LEU A 31 37.40 -0.29 -10.07
CA LEU A 31 36.97 1.08 -9.84
C LEU A 31 37.43 1.54 -8.45
N ASP A 32 38.21 2.63 -8.41
CA ASP A 32 38.63 3.25 -7.15
C ASP A 32 37.70 4.42 -6.81
N THR A 33 37.72 5.48 -7.63
CA THR A 33 36.90 6.67 -7.38
C THR A 33 36.62 7.44 -8.68
N ILE A 34 35.61 8.29 -8.63
CA ILE A 34 35.33 9.25 -9.71
C ILE A 34 35.52 10.64 -9.14
N SER A 35 36.42 11.42 -9.75
CA SER A 35 36.66 12.79 -9.35
C SER A 35 36.20 13.75 -10.44
N THR A 36 35.48 14.79 -10.05
CA THR A 36 34.99 15.84 -10.96
C THR A 36 35.58 17.17 -10.50
N THR A 37 36.22 17.86 -11.42
CA THR A 37 36.72 19.23 -11.25
C THR A 37 35.95 20.16 -12.19
N ASP A 38 36.23 21.45 -12.14
CA ASP A 38 35.63 22.44 -13.06
C ASP A 38 35.94 22.17 -14.54
N THR A 39 37.01 21.40 -14.83
CA THR A 39 37.53 21.20 -16.18
C THR A 39 37.41 19.78 -16.71
N GLU A 40 37.37 18.79 -15.86
CA GLU A 40 37.33 17.36 -16.27
C GLU A 40 36.64 16.47 -15.23
N THR A 41 36.05 15.35 -15.69
CA THR A 41 35.67 14.22 -14.86
C THR A 41 36.61 13.06 -15.17
N VAL A 42 37.19 12.47 -14.12
CA VAL A 42 38.16 11.37 -14.22
C VAL A 42 37.64 10.15 -13.48
N VAL A 43 37.61 9.03 -14.17
CA VAL A 43 37.36 7.70 -13.57
C VAL A 43 38.73 7.12 -13.20
N TRP A 44 38.93 6.91 -11.90
CA TRP A 44 40.15 6.31 -11.39
C TRP A 44 39.93 4.82 -11.15
N CYS A 45 40.85 4.02 -11.66
CA CYS A 45 40.89 2.59 -11.43
C CYS A 45 42.25 2.16 -10.90
N THR A 46 42.29 1.03 -10.21
CA THR A 46 43.49 0.43 -9.68
C THR A 46 43.67 -0.99 -10.17
N ASN A 47 44.91 -1.46 -10.27
CA ASN A 47 45.22 -2.87 -10.40
C ASN A 47 46.49 -3.20 -9.61
N GLU A 48 46.56 -4.41 -9.09
CA GLU A 48 47.80 -4.91 -8.49
C GLU A 48 48.73 -5.46 -9.58
N THR A 49 50.01 -5.15 -9.45
CA THR A 49 51.04 -5.73 -10.29
C THR A 49 51.68 -6.95 -9.62
N ASP A 50 52.42 -7.76 -10.39
CA ASP A 50 53.12 -8.96 -9.91
C ASP A 50 54.06 -8.69 -8.71
N ASN A 51 54.45 -7.43 -8.49
CA ASN A 51 55.30 -7.00 -7.39
C ASN A 51 54.53 -6.45 -6.17
N ASN A 52 53.21 -6.73 -6.05
CA ASN A 52 52.34 -6.18 -5.01
C ASN A 52 52.32 -4.63 -4.98
N THR A 53 52.50 -4.01 -6.10
CA THR A 53 52.44 -2.54 -6.24
C THR A 53 51.09 -2.18 -6.87
N THR A 54 50.35 -1.29 -6.20
CA THR A 54 49.08 -0.77 -6.74
C THR A 54 49.37 0.30 -7.81
N CYS A 55 48.92 0.08 -9.03
CA CYS A 55 48.94 1.05 -10.09
C CYS A 55 47.62 1.78 -10.17
N HIS A 56 47.64 3.12 -10.25
CA HIS A 56 46.48 3.96 -10.47
C HIS A 56 46.41 4.39 -11.93
N ARG A 57 45.20 4.28 -12.51
CA ARG A 57 44.95 4.67 -13.92
C ARG A 57 43.76 5.61 -13.97
N GLY A 58 43.90 6.70 -14.70
CA GLY A 58 42.85 7.68 -14.91
C GLY A 58 42.29 7.60 -16.33
N TYR A 59 40.98 7.56 -16.45
CA TYR A 59 40.25 7.59 -17.71
C TYR A 59 39.35 8.81 -17.75
N SER A 60 39.04 9.31 -18.96
CA SER A 60 38.03 10.35 -19.13
C SER A 60 36.65 9.86 -18.75
N GLU A 61 35.68 10.74 -18.70
CA GLU A 61 34.28 10.40 -18.47
C GLU A 61 33.68 9.47 -19.55
N PHE A 62 34.34 9.34 -20.70
CA PHE A 62 33.93 8.44 -21.80
C PHE A 62 34.74 7.14 -21.82
N GLY A 63 35.61 6.90 -20.83
CA GLY A 63 36.44 5.69 -20.75
C GLY A 63 37.62 5.67 -21.71
N THR A 64 38.06 6.84 -22.22
CA THR A 64 39.28 7.02 -23.02
C THR A 64 40.46 7.32 -22.10
N ILE A 65 41.69 7.38 -22.62
CA ILE A 65 42.85 7.81 -21.82
C ILE A 65 42.62 9.24 -21.32
N ARG A 66 42.94 9.49 -20.04
CA ARG A 66 42.88 10.84 -19.47
C ARG A 66 43.67 11.84 -20.31
N GLY A 67 43.05 12.99 -20.60
CA GLY A 67 43.65 14.03 -21.48
C GLY A 67 43.47 13.78 -22.99
N CYS A 68 42.83 12.69 -23.39
CA CYS A 68 42.48 12.35 -24.78
C CYS A 68 40.98 12.03 -24.91
N PRO A 69 40.06 12.97 -24.68
CA PRO A 69 38.63 12.70 -24.66
C PRO A 69 38.09 12.20 -26.00
N ASP A 70 38.70 12.61 -27.13
CA ASP A 70 38.33 12.14 -28.47
C ASP A 70 39.01 10.82 -28.87
N GLY A 71 39.70 10.16 -27.94
CA GLY A 71 40.39 8.89 -28.15
C GLY A 71 39.44 7.69 -28.20
N LEU A 72 40.02 6.51 -28.51
CA LEU A 72 39.26 5.26 -28.40
C LEU A 72 38.92 4.95 -26.96
N GLN A 73 37.69 4.47 -26.75
CA GLN A 73 37.25 3.91 -25.48
C GLN A 73 38.07 2.65 -25.17
N ILE A 74 38.84 2.68 -24.09
CA ILE A 74 39.72 1.59 -23.67
C ILE A 74 39.29 0.97 -22.33
N LEU A 75 38.54 1.71 -21.51
CA LEU A 75 37.92 1.16 -20.31
C LEU A 75 36.63 0.45 -20.70
N LEU A 76 36.51 -0.80 -20.35
CA LEU A 76 35.39 -1.70 -20.67
C LEU A 76 34.83 -2.31 -19.40
N PRO A 77 33.55 -2.75 -19.40
CA PRO A 77 32.96 -3.50 -18.26
C PRO A 77 33.76 -4.76 -17.93
N SER A 78 34.11 -5.57 -18.94
CA SER A 78 35.03 -6.71 -18.81
C SER A 78 35.70 -7.03 -20.14
N LYS A 79 36.57 -8.03 -20.14
CA LYS A 79 37.21 -8.52 -21.35
C LYS A 79 36.17 -9.10 -22.33
N GLU A 80 35.16 -9.79 -21.81
CA GLU A 80 34.11 -10.49 -22.53
C GLU A 80 32.93 -9.56 -22.86
N MET A 81 32.59 -8.65 -21.94
CA MET A 81 31.53 -7.68 -22.13
C MET A 81 32.09 -6.31 -22.48
N ARG A 82 31.69 -5.77 -23.63
CA ARG A 82 32.15 -4.44 -24.11
C ARG A 82 31.02 -3.42 -24.16
N ASP A 83 29.78 -3.84 -23.96
CA ASP A 83 28.61 -2.97 -24.05
C ASP A 83 28.24 -2.38 -22.70
N TRP A 84 28.59 -1.11 -22.53
CA TRP A 84 28.26 -0.35 -21.33
C TRP A 84 26.77 -0.16 -21.10
N ARG A 85 25.93 -0.16 -22.14
CA ARG A 85 24.48 -0.07 -22.01
C ARG A 85 23.92 -1.31 -21.32
N LYS A 86 24.47 -2.47 -21.59
CA LYS A 86 24.12 -3.72 -20.90
C LYS A 86 24.64 -3.76 -19.46
N PHE A 87 25.86 -3.24 -19.25
CA PHE A 87 26.43 -3.13 -17.91
C PHE A 87 25.64 -2.18 -17.00
N ASP A 88 24.95 -1.18 -17.58
CA ASP A 88 24.11 -0.22 -16.84
C ASP A 88 22.73 -0.78 -16.43
N TRP A 89 22.38 -2.00 -16.81
CA TRP A 89 21.13 -2.60 -16.39
C TRP A 89 20.98 -2.58 -14.86
N LYS A 90 19.78 -2.25 -14.41
CA LYS A 90 19.44 -2.09 -12.99
C LYS A 90 18.46 -3.14 -12.55
N ASN A 91 18.52 -3.51 -11.27
CA ASN A 91 17.52 -4.39 -10.68
C ASN A 91 16.11 -3.84 -10.95
N GLY A 92 15.23 -4.68 -11.50
CA GLY A 92 13.87 -4.31 -11.88
C GLY A 92 13.70 -3.94 -13.35
N ASP A 93 14.78 -3.77 -14.13
CA ASP A 93 14.67 -3.53 -15.57
C ASP A 93 14.03 -4.73 -16.28
N VAL A 94 13.11 -4.46 -17.20
CA VAL A 94 12.53 -5.48 -18.06
C VAL A 94 13.42 -5.64 -19.28
N LEU A 95 13.94 -6.85 -19.45
CA LEU A 95 14.74 -7.23 -20.61
C LEU A 95 13.91 -8.08 -21.55
N VAL A 96 14.17 -7.95 -22.84
CA VAL A 96 13.57 -8.75 -23.89
C VAL A 96 14.65 -9.52 -24.64
N SER A 97 14.37 -10.78 -24.96
CA SER A 97 15.28 -11.59 -25.79
C SER A 97 15.39 -11.03 -27.20
N ASN A 98 16.54 -11.23 -27.85
CA ASN A 98 16.80 -10.67 -29.18
C ASN A 98 15.83 -11.17 -30.27
N ASP A 99 15.15 -12.31 -30.06
CA ASP A 99 14.07 -12.82 -30.90
C ASP A 99 12.69 -12.22 -30.55
N GLY A 100 12.58 -11.47 -29.45
CA GLY A 100 11.35 -10.83 -28.98
C GLY A 100 10.36 -11.75 -28.23
N ASP A 101 10.68 -13.05 -28.12
CA ASP A 101 9.74 -14.05 -27.62
C ASP A 101 9.66 -14.12 -26.09
N SER A 102 10.70 -13.68 -25.39
CA SER A 102 10.80 -13.80 -23.93
C SER A 102 11.09 -12.46 -23.26
N ARG A 103 10.41 -12.22 -22.14
CA ARG A 103 10.70 -11.10 -21.24
C ARG A 103 11.09 -11.61 -19.87
N ILE A 104 12.08 -10.95 -19.28
CA ILE A 104 12.62 -11.29 -17.97
C ILE A 104 12.90 -9.99 -17.19
N ILE A 105 12.70 -10.00 -15.90
CA ILE A 105 13.08 -8.85 -15.06
C ILE A 105 14.46 -9.11 -14.49
N PHE A 106 15.38 -8.20 -14.80
CA PHE A 106 16.77 -8.27 -14.40
C PHE A 106 16.92 -8.15 -12.88
N LYS A 107 17.71 -9.02 -12.28
CA LYS A 107 18.05 -8.98 -10.85
C LYS A 107 19.47 -8.50 -10.62
N GLY A 108 20.41 -8.99 -11.41
CA GLY A 108 21.83 -8.66 -11.27
C GLY A 108 22.72 -9.59 -12.07
N PHE A 109 23.95 -9.19 -12.27
CA PHE A 109 24.95 -10.07 -12.87
C PHE A 109 25.39 -11.15 -11.88
N SER A 110 25.58 -12.35 -12.38
CA SER A 110 25.99 -13.52 -11.57
C SER A 110 27.50 -13.78 -11.57
N LYS A 111 28.24 -13.07 -12.45
CA LYS A 111 29.68 -13.17 -12.58
C LYS A 111 30.31 -11.81 -12.82
N ASP A 112 31.56 -11.67 -12.42
CA ASP A 112 32.36 -10.43 -12.59
C ASP A 112 32.73 -10.15 -14.06
N ASP A 113 32.53 -11.12 -14.97
CA ASP A 113 32.68 -10.93 -16.42
C ASP A 113 31.44 -10.37 -17.11
N TYR A 114 30.30 -10.25 -16.35
CA TYR A 114 29.01 -9.72 -16.78
C TYR A 114 28.38 -10.45 -17.99
N THR A 115 28.87 -11.63 -18.31
CA THR A 115 28.35 -12.43 -19.44
C THR A 115 27.06 -13.16 -19.11
N ILE A 116 26.80 -13.39 -17.82
CA ILE A 116 25.62 -14.07 -17.31
C ILE A 116 24.93 -13.20 -16.25
N PHE A 117 23.62 -13.09 -16.37
CA PHE A 117 22.80 -12.42 -15.38
C PHE A 117 21.73 -13.36 -14.81
N GLU A 118 21.27 -13.05 -13.60
CA GLU A 118 20.11 -13.65 -12.97
C GLU A 118 18.89 -12.76 -13.23
N GLY A 119 17.80 -13.34 -13.67
CA GLY A 119 16.55 -12.64 -13.89
C GLY A 119 15.35 -13.49 -13.51
N LYS A 120 14.24 -12.83 -13.23
CA LYS A 120 12.97 -13.48 -12.89
C LYS A 120 11.99 -13.33 -14.03
N HIS A 121 11.44 -14.45 -14.47
CA HIS A 121 10.36 -14.44 -15.42
C HIS A 121 9.15 -15.22 -14.92
N TRP A 122 8.00 -14.97 -15.54
CA TRP A 122 6.74 -15.60 -15.21
C TRP A 122 6.23 -16.39 -16.40
N ILE A 123 5.95 -17.67 -16.18
CA ILE A 123 5.58 -18.62 -17.21
C ILE A 123 4.15 -19.09 -16.98
N SER A 124 3.35 -19.11 -18.05
CA SER A 124 2.03 -19.73 -18.05
C SER A 124 2.17 -21.25 -18.25
N VAL A 125 2.03 -22.00 -17.16
CA VAL A 125 2.07 -23.48 -17.22
C VAL A 125 0.72 -24.05 -17.68
N SER A 126 -0.37 -23.34 -17.38
CA SER A 126 -1.72 -23.66 -17.86
C SER A 126 -2.62 -22.42 -17.73
N LYS A 127 -3.88 -22.50 -18.24
CA LYS A 127 -4.86 -21.40 -18.09
C LYS A 127 -5.08 -20.92 -16.65
N LYS A 128 -4.74 -21.76 -15.66
CA LYS A 128 -4.94 -21.46 -14.22
C LYS A 128 -3.63 -21.41 -13.41
N ARG A 129 -2.49 -21.71 -14.02
CA ARG A 129 -1.23 -21.79 -13.30
C ARG A 129 -0.18 -20.90 -13.96
N TYR A 130 0.18 -19.86 -13.25
CA TYR A 130 1.23 -18.92 -13.61
C TYR A 130 2.30 -19.00 -12.51
N ILE A 131 3.52 -19.29 -12.88
CA ILE A 131 4.62 -19.47 -11.93
C ILE A 131 5.75 -18.51 -12.25
N SER A 132 6.44 -18.06 -11.23
CA SER A 132 7.69 -17.34 -11.39
C SER A 132 8.87 -18.30 -11.31
N ARG A 133 9.89 -18.01 -12.06
CA ARG A 133 11.15 -18.75 -12.07
C ARG A 133 12.32 -17.76 -12.10
N LEU A 134 13.34 -18.05 -11.32
CA LEU A 134 14.60 -17.34 -11.32
C LEU A 134 15.58 -18.15 -12.18
N ASP A 135 16.09 -17.54 -13.23
CA ASP A 135 16.94 -18.23 -14.21
C ASP A 135 18.19 -17.42 -14.51
N MET A 136 19.26 -18.14 -14.88
CA MET A 136 20.50 -17.59 -15.40
C MET A 136 20.41 -17.48 -16.92
N GLN A 137 20.76 -16.33 -17.47
CA GLN A 137 20.70 -16.05 -18.90
C GLN A 137 21.99 -15.40 -19.39
N ASN A 138 22.33 -15.60 -20.68
CA ASN A 138 23.44 -14.92 -21.29
C ASN A 138 23.08 -13.46 -21.60
N THR A 139 23.93 -12.55 -21.19
CA THR A 139 23.72 -11.11 -21.38
C THR A 139 23.65 -10.72 -22.86
N GLN A 140 24.39 -11.39 -23.72
CA GLN A 140 24.36 -11.08 -25.16
C GLN A 140 23.03 -11.41 -25.86
N ASP A 141 22.22 -12.30 -25.29
CA ASP A 141 20.94 -12.75 -25.87
C ASP A 141 19.77 -11.81 -25.53
N TYR A 142 19.99 -10.79 -24.72
CA TYR A 142 18.99 -9.87 -24.23
C TYR A 142 19.39 -8.42 -24.44
N HIS A 143 18.38 -7.55 -24.46
CA HIS A 143 18.53 -6.09 -24.41
C HIS A 143 17.39 -5.51 -23.55
N ILE A 144 17.54 -4.25 -23.15
CA ILE A 144 16.49 -3.57 -22.38
C ILE A 144 15.24 -3.38 -23.26
N GLU A 145 14.06 -3.56 -22.69
CA GLU A 145 12.82 -3.24 -23.39
C GLU A 145 12.60 -1.73 -23.33
N ASP A 146 12.86 -1.05 -24.44
CA ASP A 146 12.75 0.41 -24.55
C ASP A 146 11.31 0.89 -24.73
N ASP A 147 10.40 0.00 -25.16
CA ASP A 147 8.99 0.30 -25.30
C ASP A 147 8.30 0.28 -23.92
N LYS A 148 8.02 1.46 -23.39
CA LYS A 148 7.37 1.62 -22.08
C LYS A 148 5.98 0.99 -22.02
N ASP A 149 5.26 0.97 -23.13
CA ASP A 149 3.92 0.37 -23.18
C ASP A 149 4.04 -1.17 -23.16
N ALA A 150 5.06 -1.74 -23.80
CA ALA A 150 5.36 -3.17 -23.73
C ALA A 150 5.78 -3.59 -22.30
N VAL A 151 6.65 -2.79 -21.65
CA VAL A 151 7.04 -2.99 -20.24
C VAL A 151 5.82 -2.98 -19.33
N GLN A 152 4.98 -1.95 -19.44
CA GLN A 152 3.79 -1.82 -18.60
C GLN A 152 2.78 -2.94 -18.86
N THR A 153 2.61 -3.35 -20.10
CA THR A 153 1.73 -4.47 -20.48
C THR A 153 2.23 -5.79 -19.88
N TYR A 154 3.54 -6.02 -19.89
CA TYR A 154 4.13 -7.21 -19.29
C TYR A 154 3.90 -7.25 -17.77
N ILE A 155 4.18 -6.14 -17.07
CA ILE A 155 3.95 -6.01 -15.62
C ILE A 155 2.46 -6.19 -15.28
N ASN A 156 1.55 -5.50 -15.98
CA ASN A 156 0.11 -5.61 -15.76
C ASN A 156 -0.39 -7.06 -15.95
N THR A 157 0.14 -7.77 -16.93
CA THR A 157 -0.22 -9.19 -17.16
C THR A 157 0.16 -10.07 -15.97
N ILE A 158 1.32 -9.81 -15.34
CA ILE A 158 1.77 -10.53 -14.14
C ILE A 158 0.84 -10.20 -12.97
N GLU A 159 0.58 -8.92 -12.74
CA GLU A 159 -0.26 -8.41 -11.65
C GLU A 159 -1.70 -8.93 -11.73
N GLU A 160 -2.32 -8.88 -12.89
CA GLU A 160 -3.68 -9.38 -13.11
C GLU A 160 -3.78 -10.89 -12.89
N ARG A 161 -2.80 -11.67 -13.36
CA ARG A 161 -2.80 -13.12 -13.22
C ARG A 161 -2.54 -13.60 -11.80
N LEU A 162 -1.79 -12.82 -11.02
CA LEU A 162 -1.40 -13.16 -9.65
C LEU A 162 -2.23 -12.42 -8.60
N ASP A 163 -3.19 -11.58 -9.02
CA ASP A 163 -4.10 -10.79 -8.18
C ASP A 163 -3.33 -9.97 -7.14
N GLY A 164 -2.35 -9.17 -7.59
CA GLY A 164 -1.53 -8.34 -6.71
C GLY A 164 -0.60 -7.41 -7.47
N LYS A 165 0.12 -6.57 -6.75
CA LYS A 165 1.12 -5.65 -7.30
C LYS A 165 2.50 -6.28 -7.27
N LEU A 166 3.23 -6.17 -8.39
CA LEU A 166 4.59 -6.66 -8.48
C LEU A 166 5.56 -5.62 -7.90
N ASN A 167 6.28 -6.02 -6.85
CA ASN A 167 7.41 -5.26 -6.34
C ASN A 167 8.64 -5.60 -7.19
N LEU A 168 9.14 -4.62 -7.95
CA LEU A 168 10.28 -4.82 -8.87
C LEU A 168 11.62 -4.97 -8.15
N GLU A 169 11.73 -4.57 -6.89
CA GLU A 169 12.96 -4.71 -6.10
C GLU A 169 13.07 -6.10 -5.48
N THR A 170 11.97 -6.60 -4.90
CA THR A 170 11.93 -7.89 -4.22
C THR A 170 11.44 -9.03 -5.10
N PHE A 171 10.83 -8.73 -6.24
CA PHE A 171 10.14 -9.65 -7.16
C PHE A 171 9.01 -10.44 -6.50
N GLU A 172 8.43 -9.88 -5.45
CA GLU A 172 7.29 -10.46 -4.76
C GLU A 172 5.99 -9.83 -5.23
N ILE A 173 4.92 -10.63 -5.19
CA ILE A 173 3.57 -10.13 -5.45
C ILE A 173 2.95 -9.68 -4.16
N GLU A 174 2.83 -8.39 -4.01
CA GLU A 174 2.12 -7.76 -2.90
C GLU A 174 0.62 -7.83 -3.16
N LYS A 175 -0.05 -8.75 -2.49
CA LYS A 175 -1.51 -8.84 -2.56
C LYS A 175 -2.10 -7.67 -1.82
N GLN A 176 -2.64 -6.72 -2.57
CA GLN A 176 -3.43 -5.67 -1.95
C GLN A 176 -4.68 -6.30 -1.31
N PRO A 177 -4.97 -6.00 -0.05
CA PRO A 177 -6.18 -6.48 0.57
C PRO A 177 -7.37 -5.96 -0.23
N LYS A 178 -8.22 -6.87 -0.71
CA LYS A 178 -9.42 -6.56 -1.48
C LYS A 178 -10.35 -5.60 -0.74
N PHE A 179 -10.24 -5.56 0.59
CA PHE A 179 -11.01 -4.72 1.49
C PHE A 179 -10.07 -3.98 2.44
N LYS A 180 -10.47 -2.76 2.80
CA LYS A 180 -9.71 -1.90 3.70
C LYS A 180 -10.07 -2.18 5.16
N ASP A 181 -9.19 -1.76 6.04
CA ASP A 181 -9.43 -1.77 7.48
C ASP A 181 -10.59 -0.83 7.84
N GLY A 182 -11.61 -1.36 8.52
CA GLY A 182 -12.85 -0.65 8.82
C GLY A 182 -13.97 -0.78 7.77
N ASP A 183 -13.72 -1.42 6.62
CA ASP A 183 -14.77 -1.72 5.66
C ASP A 183 -15.86 -2.62 6.28
N ILE A 184 -17.11 -2.39 5.89
CA ILE A 184 -18.21 -3.24 6.35
C ILE A 184 -18.48 -4.29 5.30
N LEU A 185 -18.34 -5.55 5.69
CA LEU A 185 -18.39 -6.70 4.79
C LEU A 185 -19.52 -7.65 5.14
N TYR A 186 -20.09 -8.26 4.10
CA TYR A 186 -20.97 -9.41 4.19
C TYR A 186 -20.16 -10.69 3.96
N VAL A 187 -20.32 -11.65 4.85
CA VAL A 187 -19.70 -12.97 4.78
C VAL A 187 -20.79 -14.02 4.80
N LYS A 188 -20.78 -14.91 3.80
CA LYS A 188 -21.57 -16.15 3.81
C LYS A 188 -20.63 -17.33 3.78
N THR A 189 -20.77 -18.21 4.78
CA THR A 189 -19.99 -19.43 4.84
C THR A 189 -20.54 -20.48 3.87
N LYS A 190 -19.73 -21.45 3.48
CA LYS A 190 -20.17 -22.62 2.68
C LYS A 190 -21.28 -23.43 3.36
N LEU A 191 -21.34 -23.37 4.70
CA LEU A 191 -22.39 -24.01 5.52
C LEU A 191 -23.66 -23.16 5.63
N GLY A 192 -23.71 -21.99 4.97
CA GLY A 192 -24.90 -21.15 4.91
C GLY A 192 -25.04 -20.12 6.03
N SER A 193 -24.12 -20.05 6.98
CA SER A 193 -24.15 -18.99 8.00
C SER A 193 -23.80 -17.63 7.38
N GLU A 194 -24.54 -16.58 7.76
CA GLU A 194 -24.41 -15.24 7.21
C GLU A 194 -24.05 -14.24 8.32
N TYR A 195 -23.05 -13.38 8.02
CA TYR A 195 -22.54 -12.37 8.95
C TYR A 195 -22.39 -11.03 8.26
N ILE A 196 -22.56 -9.96 9.02
CA ILE A 196 -22.07 -8.63 8.67
C ILE A 196 -20.99 -8.27 9.67
N MET A 197 -19.84 -7.84 9.19
CA MET A 197 -18.71 -7.53 10.05
C MET A 197 -18.05 -6.21 9.66
N ILE A 198 -17.40 -5.55 10.63
CA ILE A 198 -16.47 -4.47 10.38
C ILE A 198 -15.07 -5.10 10.29
N ASN A 199 -14.51 -5.04 9.09
CA ASN A 199 -13.25 -5.69 8.74
C ASN A 199 -12.09 -5.12 9.56
N LYS A 200 -11.22 -6.01 10.04
CA LYS A 200 -9.94 -5.69 10.65
C LYS A 200 -8.86 -6.32 9.80
N LEU A 201 -7.91 -5.52 9.32
CA LEU A 201 -6.79 -6.09 8.56
C LEU A 201 -5.99 -7.04 9.44
N SER A 202 -5.71 -8.23 8.90
CA SER A 202 -4.88 -9.26 9.52
C SER A 202 -4.12 -9.98 8.43
N GLU A 203 -2.83 -10.25 8.68
CA GLU A 203 -1.99 -11.07 7.81
C GLU A 203 -2.34 -12.55 7.91
N GLU A 204 -2.94 -12.97 9.02
CA GLU A 204 -3.20 -14.38 9.32
C GLU A 204 -4.56 -14.86 8.79
N VAL A 205 -5.59 -14.02 8.81
CA VAL A 205 -6.97 -14.41 8.46
C VAL A 205 -7.71 -13.32 7.69
N LYS A 206 -8.45 -13.71 6.64
CA LYS A 206 -9.23 -12.79 5.79
C LYS A 206 -10.49 -12.23 6.44
N THR A 207 -11.00 -12.88 7.47
CA THR A 207 -12.24 -12.53 8.17
C THR A 207 -12.01 -12.10 9.61
N ALA A 208 -10.86 -11.50 9.89
CA ALA A 208 -10.66 -10.79 11.15
C ALA A 208 -11.59 -9.56 11.22
N PHE A 209 -12.07 -9.21 12.41
CA PHE A 209 -13.07 -8.16 12.58
C PHE A 209 -12.95 -7.40 13.90
N TYR A 210 -13.41 -6.15 13.90
CA TYR A 210 -13.66 -5.38 15.10
C TYR A 210 -14.97 -5.81 15.78
N VAL A 211 -15.98 -6.08 14.98
CA VAL A 211 -17.27 -6.61 15.39
C VAL A 211 -17.91 -7.36 14.23
N ALA A 212 -18.63 -8.44 14.54
CA ALA A 212 -19.44 -9.15 13.58
C ALA A 212 -20.84 -9.45 14.16
N CYS A 213 -21.86 -9.43 13.31
CA CYS A 213 -23.24 -9.76 13.65
C CYS A 213 -23.69 -10.94 12.78
N ASN A 214 -24.11 -12.03 13.40
CA ASN A 214 -24.78 -13.11 12.69
C ASN A 214 -26.20 -12.68 12.31
N LEU A 215 -26.55 -12.76 11.03
CA LEU A 215 -27.83 -12.25 10.53
C LEU A 215 -29.05 -13.06 10.99
N SER A 216 -28.90 -14.36 11.20
CA SER A 216 -29.97 -15.23 11.60
C SER A 216 -30.23 -15.13 13.11
N SER A 217 -29.19 -15.31 13.93
CA SER A 217 -29.31 -15.32 15.39
C SER A 217 -29.27 -13.94 16.05
N LYS A 218 -28.90 -12.89 15.27
CA LYS A 218 -28.63 -11.51 15.76
C LYS A 218 -27.58 -11.45 16.86
N LYS A 219 -26.76 -12.50 17.00
CA LYS A 219 -25.65 -12.56 17.95
C LYS A 219 -24.51 -11.68 17.47
N ILE A 220 -23.96 -10.89 18.39
CA ILE A 220 -22.82 -10.02 18.14
C ILE A 220 -21.56 -10.70 18.71
N TYR A 221 -20.48 -10.62 17.93
CA TYR A 221 -19.14 -11.08 18.27
C TYR A 221 -18.22 -9.86 18.32
N TRP A 222 -17.52 -9.66 19.42
CA TRP A 222 -16.69 -8.49 19.68
C TRP A 222 -15.22 -8.81 19.48
N ASN A 223 -14.51 -7.98 18.71
CA ASN A 223 -13.05 -7.90 18.61
C ASN A 223 -12.31 -9.22 18.95
N GLN A 224 -12.67 -10.30 18.29
CA GLN A 224 -12.00 -11.57 18.46
C GLN A 224 -10.84 -11.64 17.46
N ILE A 225 -9.67 -12.10 17.91
CA ILE A 225 -8.52 -12.38 17.06
C ILE A 225 -8.85 -13.50 16.06
N HIS A 226 -9.83 -14.34 16.41
CA HIS A 226 -10.30 -15.42 15.55
C HIS A 226 -11.40 -14.92 14.61
N SER A 227 -11.31 -15.33 13.34
CA SER A 227 -12.34 -15.08 12.35
C SER A 227 -13.68 -15.71 12.69
N VAL A 228 -14.79 -15.21 12.12
CA VAL A 228 -16.11 -15.83 12.22
C VAL A 228 -16.19 -17.18 11.51
N CYS A 229 -15.24 -17.44 10.57
CA CYS A 229 -15.06 -18.70 9.88
C CYS A 229 -13.62 -18.83 9.41
N ARG A 230 -13.17 -20.02 9.10
CA ARG A 230 -11.88 -20.25 8.46
C ARG A 230 -11.93 -19.75 7.02
N ASP A 231 -10.81 -19.32 6.47
CA ASP A 231 -10.72 -18.84 5.08
C ASP A 231 -11.26 -19.85 4.07
N GLU A 232 -11.03 -21.13 4.31
CA GLU A 232 -11.51 -22.27 3.48
C GLU A 232 -13.04 -22.42 3.53
N GLU A 233 -13.69 -21.94 4.57
CA GLU A 233 -15.14 -22.01 4.78
C GLU A 233 -15.89 -20.83 4.16
N ILE A 234 -15.18 -19.81 3.67
CA ILE A 234 -15.79 -18.64 3.01
C ILE A 234 -16.41 -19.08 1.69
N GLY A 235 -17.70 -18.83 1.54
CA GLY A 235 -18.43 -19.00 0.28
C GLY A 235 -18.54 -17.68 -0.48
N ILE A 236 -19.00 -16.61 0.20
CA ILE A 236 -19.14 -15.26 -0.35
C ILE A 236 -18.51 -14.27 0.61
N LEU A 237 -17.71 -13.36 0.06
CA LEU A 237 -17.15 -12.21 0.77
C LEU A 237 -17.27 -10.98 -0.15
N ARG A 238 -18.06 -9.98 0.27
CA ARG A 238 -18.32 -8.76 -0.50
C ARG A 238 -18.61 -7.57 0.41
N GLN A 239 -18.62 -6.39 -0.15
CA GLN A 239 -19.16 -5.22 0.54
C GLN A 239 -20.65 -5.39 0.82
N VAL A 240 -21.13 -4.79 1.91
CA VAL A 240 -22.54 -4.79 2.30
C VAL A 240 -23.36 -3.83 1.44
N THR A 241 -24.65 -4.11 1.33
CA THR A 241 -25.66 -3.14 0.91
C THR A 241 -25.98 -2.17 2.05
N ASP A 242 -26.59 -1.01 1.76
CA ASP A 242 -27.01 -0.06 2.80
C ASP A 242 -27.99 -0.70 3.81
N TYR A 243 -28.87 -1.56 3.33
CA TYR A 243 -29.79 -2.31 4.19
C TYR A 243 -29.04 -3.23 5.18
N GLU A 244 -28.09 -4.01 4.70
CA GLU A 244 -27.26 -4.88 5.54
C GLU A 244 -26.44 -4.08 6.54
N LYS A 245 -25.84 -2.97 6.09
CA LYS A 245 -25.11 -2.03 6.93
C LYS A 245 -25.97 -1.51 8.07
N SER A 246 -27.21 -1.12 7.77
CA SER A 246 -28.15 -0.64 8.78
C SER A 246 -28.48 -1.70 9.83
N GLN A 247 -28.57 -2.97 9.46
CA GLN A 247 -28.84 -4.07 10.41
C GLN A 247 -27.72 -4.21 11.45
N LEU A 248 -26.44 -4.08 11.04
CA LEU A 248 -25.31 -4.11 11.98
C LEU A 248 -25.39 -2.95 12.97
N PHE A 249 -25.63 -1.72 12.48
CA PHE A 249 -25.69 -0.56 13.36
C PHE A 249 -26.88 -0.59 14.32
N VAL A 250 -28.03 -1.07 13.87
CA VAL A 250 -29.19 -1.32 14.76
C VAL A 250 -28.85 -2.35 15.83
N ALA A 251 -28.14 -3.42 15.46
CA ALA A 251 -27.73 -4.44 16.43
C ALA A 251 -26.72 -3.89 17.44
N LEU A 252 -25.79 -3.04 17.02
CA LEU A 252 -24.84 -2.34 17.91
C LEU A 252 -25.56 -1.38 18.84
N ALA A 253 -26.47 -0.55 18.32
CA ALA A 253 -27.23 0.41 19.11
C ALA A 253 -28.07 -0.26 20.20
N LYS A 254 -28.69 -1.42 19.91
CA LYS A 254 -29.40 -2.24 20.93
C LYS A 254 -28.49 -2.73 22.06
N LYS A 255 -27.18 -2.75 21.87
CA LYS A 255 -26.18 -3.08 22.89
C LYS A 255 -25.54 -1.84 23.50
N GLY A 256 -26.09 -0.65 23.20
CA GLY A 256 -25.52 0.63 23.68
C GLY A 256 -24.14 0.91 23.11
N LYS A 257 -23.85 0.46 21.89
CA LYS A 257 -22.55 0.62 21.23
C LYS A 257 -22.69 1.25 19.85
N VAL A 258 -21.64 1.95 19.41
CA VAL A 258 -21.52 2.54 18.08
C VAL A 258 -20.11 2.34 17.55
N TRP A 259 -19.96 2.27 16.23
CA TRP A 259 -18.68 2.23 15.55
C TRP A 259 -18.15 3.65 15.34
N ASP A 260 -16.97 3.93 15.88
CA ASP A 260 -16.20 5.13 15.60
C ASP A 260 -15.21 4.81 14.47
N SER A 261 -15.52 5.29 13.26
CA SER A 261 -14.73 4.99 12.06
C SER A 261 -13.39 5.72 12.03
N GLU A 262 -13.25 6.84 12.74
CA GLU A 262 -12.01 7.60 12.80
C GLU A 262 -11.02 6.91 13.73
N LYS A 263 -11.49 6.49 14.90
CA LYS A 263 -10.66 5.81 15.90
C LYS A 263 -10.58 4.28 15.66
N LYS A 264 -11.34 3.75 14.70
CA LYS A 264 -11.44 2.31 14.41
C LYS A 264 -11.72 1.48 15.65
N GLN A 265 -12.71 1.88 16.41
CA GLN A 265 -13.09 1.19 17.66
C GLN A 265 -14.60 1.20 17.90
N ILE A 266 -15.04 0.24 18.68
CA ILE A 266 -16.42 0.22 19.21
C ILE A 266 -16.44 1.00 20.50
N VAL A 267 -17.24 2.06 20.54
CA VAL A 267 -17.42 2.91 21.71
C VAL A 267 -18.83 2.81 22.27
N ASP A 268 -18.99 3.23 23.50
CA ASP A 268 -20.32 3.34 24.07
C ASP A 268 -21.16 4.34 23.29
N LEU A 269 -22.36 3.94 22.91
CA LEU A 269 -23.35 4.87 22.38
C LEU A 269 -23.64 5.87 23.48
N LYS A 270 -23.14 7.08 23.37
CA LYS A 270 -23.52 8.14 24.30
C LYS A 270 -25.04 8.22 24.22
N PRO A 271 -25.77 8.06 25.33
CA PRO A 271 -27.22 8.18 25.31
C PRO A 271 -27.55 9.55 24.70
N LYS A 272 -28.33 9.54 23.62
CA LYS A 272 -28.85 10.76 22.99
C LYS A 272 -29.63 11.63 23.99
N TRP A 273 -30.04 10.99 25.08
CA TRP A 273 -30.86 11.54 26.15
C TRP A 273 -30.27 11.11 27.49
N ILE A 274 -29.65 12.02 28.17
CA ILE A 274 -29.48 11.91 29.64
C ILE A 274 -30.86 12.18 30.16
N THR A 275 -31.50 11.22 30.82
CA THR A 275 -32.72 11.50 31.58
C THR A 275 -32.43 12.62 32.53
N PRO A 276 -33.05 13.80 32.38
CA PRO A 276 -32.71 14.94 33.22
C PRO A 276 -33.00 14.59 34.67
N LYS A 277 -32.19 15.11 35.56
CA LYS A 277 -32.42 15.03 36.99
C LYS A 277 -33.25 16.23 37.43
N PRO A 278 -34.04 16.12 38.49
CA PRO A 278 -34.75 17.27 39.07
C PRO A 278 -33.78 18.47 39.19
N PHE A 279 -34.27 19.63 38.73
CA PHE A 279 -33.56 20.93 38.67
C PHE A 279 -32.56 21.07 37.51
N ASP A 280 -32.39 20.09 36.64
CA ASP A 280 -31.59 20.28 35.42
C ASP A 280 -32.26 21.30 34.48
N ARG A 281 -31.43 22.12 33.83
CA ARG A 281 -31.90 22.99 32.75
C ARG A 281 -32.17 22.18 31.53
N VAL A 282 -33.36 22.36 30.94
CA VAL A 282 -33.81 21.63 29.73
C VAL A 282 -34.46 22.60 28.75
N ILE A 283 -34.57 22.19 27.52
CA ILE A 283 -35.50 22.82 26.57
C ILE A 283 -36.56 21.79 26.19
N THR A 284 -37.81 22.25 26.11
CA THR A 284 -38.98 21.39 25.91
C THR A 284 -39.87 21.94 24.82
N ARG A 285 -40.68 21.08 24.20
CA ARG A 285 -41.75 21.44 23.25
C ARG A 285 -42.90 20.40 23.30
N ASN A 286 -44.10 20.83 22.87
CA ASN A 286 -45.28 19.97 22.87
C ASN A 286 -45.45 19.16 21.61
N ALA A 287 -45.01 19.67 20.44
CA ALA A 287 -45.12 19.01 19.17
C ALA A 287 -43.89 19.37 18.29
N TYR A 288 -43.69 18.68 17.18
CA TYR A 288 -42.57 18.93 16.24
C TYR A 288 -42.59 20.31 15.61
N ASP A 289 -43.76 20.89 15.45
CA ASP A 289 -43.98 22.22 14.88
C ASP A 289 -43.96 23.35 15.93
N ASN A 290 -43.84 22.99 17.19
CA ASN A 290 -43.75 24.00 18.28
C ASN A 290 -42.30 24.41 18.52
N ILE A 291 -42.11 25.65 18.92
CA ILE A 291 -40.80 26.18 19.30
C ILE A 291 -40.27 25.55 20.59
N TRP A 292 -38.98 25.36 20.64
CA TRP A 292 -38.28 24.95 21.87
C TRP A 292 -38.28 26.08 22.88
N THR A 293 -38.63 25.75 24.11
CA THR A 293 -38.64 26.71 25.23
C THR A 293 -37.72 26.22 26.36
N ALA A 294 -37.01 27.17 26.97
CA ALA A 294 -36.13 26.84 28.11
C ALA A 294 -36.96 26.65 29.38
N ASN A 295 -36.65 25.56 30.09
CA ASN A 295 -37.35 25.13 31.28
C ASN A 295 -36.40 24.50 32.32
N ILE A 296 -36.92 24.22 33.53
CA ILE A 296 -36.21 23.43 34.55
C ILE A 296 -37.01 22.15 34.77
N PHE A 297 -36.34 21.02 34.62
CA PHE A 297 -36.97 19.71 34.76
C PHE A 297 -37.36 19.45 36.25
N SER A 298 -38.54 18.89 36.46
CA SER A 298 -39.02 18.47 37.75
C SER A 298 -39.03 16.96 37.92
N HIS A 299 -39.87 16.27 37.14
CA HIS A 299 -40.04 14.81 37.16
C HIS A 299 -40.69 14.34 35.88
N MET A 300 -40.80 13.01 35.71
CA MET A 300 -41.63 12.40 34.65
C MET A 300 -42.98 12.07 35.21
N ASP A 301 -44.06 12.36 34.45
CA ASP A 301 -45.40 11.94 34.82
C ASP A 301 -45.63 10.43 34.50
N SER A 302 -46.82 9.94 34.89
CA SER A 302 -47.21 8.55 34.66
C SER A 302 -47.39 8.16 33.18
N TYR A 303 -47.43 9.15 32.29
CA TYR A 303 -47.56 8.99 30.83
C TYR A 303 -46.22 9.05 30.12
N GLY A 304 -45.14 9.29 30.86
CA GLY A 304 -43.78 9.44 30.33
C GLY A 304 -43.45 10.80 29.78
N ASN A 305 -44.23 11.84 30.11
CA ASN A 305 -43.91 13.23 29.71
C ASN A 305 -43.01 13.91 30.76
N TYR A 306 -42.23 14.86 30.28
CA TYR A 306 -41.31 15.64 31.11
C TYR A 306 -42.03 16.85 31.76
N VAL A 307 -42.25 16.79 33.05
CA VAL A 307 -42.85 17.90 33.81
C VAL A 307 -41.77 18.89 34.22
N THR A 308 -42.06 20.16 34.02
CA THR A 308 -41.13 21.25 34.37
C THR A 308 -41.64 22.10 35.53
N ILE A 309 -40.76 22.78 36.24
CA ILE A 309 -41.14 23.60 37.39
C ILE A 309 -41.98 24.79 36.91
N GLY A 310 -43.14 24.98 37.55
CA GLY A 310 -44.09 26.05 37.24
C GLY A 310 -45.03 25.79 36.07
N CYS A 311 -45.02 24.58 35.47
CA CYS A 311 -45.93 24.20 34.41
C CYS A 311 -46.98 23.19 34.86
N VAL A 312 -48.23 23.38 34.43
CA VAL A 312 -49.29 22.39 34.65
C VAL A 312 -49.38 21.55 33.38
N GLY A 313 -48.78 20.34 33.43
CA GLY A 313 -48.72 19.39 32.31
C GLY A 313 -47.30 19.02 31.94
N GLY A 314 -47.15 17.89 31.25
CA GLY A 314 -45.87 17.37 30.80
C GLY A 314 -45.60 17.65 29.32
N TYR A 315 -44.36 17.74 28.91
CA TYR A 315 -43.91 17.88 27.53
C TYR A 315 -43.46 16.53 26.99
N PRO A 316 -43.90 16.12 25.84
CA PRO A 316 -43.44 14.88 25.22
C PRO A 316 -41.99 14.92 24.70
N TYR A 317 -41.49 16.15 24.47
CA TYR A 317 -40.12 16.36 23.97
C TYR A 317 -39.33 17.22 24.96
N CYS A 318 -38.18 16.71 25.38
CA CYS A 318 -37.27 17.36 26.32
C CYS A 318 -35.83 17.01 26.00
N ILE A 319 -34.95 18.00 25.92
CA ILE A 319 -33.51 17.80 25.70
C ILE A 319 -32.71 18.67 26.69
N PRO A 320 -31.48 18.27 27.06
CA PRO A 320 -30.66 19.08 27.94
C PRO A 320 -30.40 20.48 27.35
N TYR A 321 -30.37 21.48 28.18
CA TYR A 321 -29.91 22.82 27.80
C TYR A 321 -28.40 22.91 28.01
N ASN A 322 -27.67 23.04 26.92
CA ASN A 322 -26.21 23.20 26.89
C ASN A 322 -25.79 24.07 25.69
N GLU A 323 -24.51 24.25 25.47
CA GLU A 323 -23.98 25.04 24.35
C GLU A 323 -24.43 24.52 22.97
N GLU A 324 -24.59 23.19 22.83
CA GLU A 324 -25.01 22.54 21.57
C GLU A 324 -26.51 22.70 21.30
N THR A 325 -27.35 22.92 22.32
CA THR A 325 -28.80 22.97 22.19
C THR A 325 -29.38 24.35 22.37
N ALA A 326 -28.61 25.29 22.95
CA ALA A 326 -29.06 26.64 23.26
C ALA A 326 -29.57 27.40 22.03
N HIS A 327 -29.00 27.18 20.85
CA HIS A 327 -29.40 27.79 19.59
C HIS A 327 -30.81 27.39 19.12
N LEU A 328 -31.35 26.28 19.60
CA LEU A 328 -32.68 25.76 19.24
C LEU A 328 -33.80 26.56 19.92
N ILE A 329 -33.53 27.29 21.03
CA ILE A 329 -34.56 28.04 21.71
C ILE A 329 -35.22 29.06 20.78
N GLY A 330 -36.55 29.04 20.73
CA GLY A 330 -37.32 29.89 19.85
C GLY A 330 -37.42 29.37 18.40
N THR A 331 -36.84 28.26 18.08
CA THR A 331 -36.93 27.62 16.76
C THR A 331 -37.81 26.35 16.78
N THR A 332 -38.24 25.92 15.60
CA THR A 332 -38.92 24.62 15.38
C THR A 332 -37.97 23.54 14.90
N ASP A 333 -36.69 23.87 14.79
CA ASP A 333 -35.68 22.98 14.21
C ASP A 333 -35.58 21.66 15.01
N GLU A 334 -35.32 20.59 14.28
CA GLU A 334 -35.09 19.30 14.92
C GLU A 334 -33.67 19.24 15.52
N TRP A 335 -33.60 18.80 16.77
CA TRP A 335 -32.32 18.45 17.34
C TRP A 335 -31.82 17.13 16.74
N LYS A 336 -30.77 17.20 15.93
CA LYS A 336 -30.16 16.03 15.30
C LYS A 336 -29.26 15.21 16.22
N GLY A 337 -29.15 15.67 17.51
CA GLY A 337 -28.20 15.11 18.48
C GLY A 337 -26.78 15.42 18.05
N GLY A 338 -25.91 15.83 18.95
CA GLY A 338 -24.50 16.05 18.63
C GLY A 338 -23.94 14.86 17.86
N GLU A 339 -23.37 15.14 16.66
CA GLU A 339 -22.61 14.18 15.88
C GLU A 339 -21.40 13.68 16.65
#